data_293d02db4c0fc569cb3896c1ec4dfed1
#
_entry.id   293d02db4c0fc569cb3896c1ec4dfed1
#
_cell.length_a   1.000
_cell.length_b   1.000
_cell.length_c   1.000
_cell.angle_alpha   90.00
_cell.angle_beta   90.00
_cell.angle_gamma   90.00
#
_symmetry.space_group_name_H-M   'P 1'
#
loop_
_entity.id
_entity.type
_entity.pdbx_description
1 polymer ?
#
loop_
_entity_poly.entity_id
_entity_poly.type
_entity_poly.pdbx_seq_one_letter_code
_entity_poly.pdbx_strand_id
1 'polypeptide(L)'
;MLLGIGYFVRWVVDFNRDSSNAFNSFLFNHVIALFDMRTTQIGKYKVEIYDAIEDLPMQRFHKYNKMLLVDAGIGSDLADFDRHIEKAMLYAKGKTPELAAVELENMRQNVYFIQSGISPRCLAFAVLVKSIDGKEQNDLSDDALQNIVNMFSDVPIKEITANIEAVKKKIDDELQMYFPRLFEDSTIKEYFDELRRRTLLVLDSIVNGETPEKTEQIEKITMELLTYNKPKVFTGADSMEISHDKQFERMCLLLSQHLNVNPKQYTVLEFYNAFEYMQEMLKEQAKKGKRK
;
A
#
# COMPACT_ATOMS: atom_id res chain seq x y z
N MET A 1 14.35 -24.76 1.56
CA MET A 1 14.39 -23.31 1.67
C MET A 1 15.40 -22.82 2.72
N LEU A 2 15.60 -23.48 3.83
CA LEU A 2 16.71 -23.24 4.79
C LEU A 2 18.12 -23.45 4.18
N LEU A 3 18.24 -24.17 3.07
CA LEU A 3 19.51 -24.39 2.36
C LEU A 3 20.03 -23.16 1.60
N GLY A 4 19.14 -22.27 1.12
CA GLY A 4 19.53 -21.06 0.38
C GLY A 4 20.18 -20.00 1.26
N ILE A 5 19.64 -19.78 2.46
CA ILE A 5 20.20 -18.83 3.44
C ILE A 5 21.54 -19.35 3.95
N GLY A 6 21.67 -20.66 4.19
CA GLY A 6 22.93 -21.28 4.58
C GLY A 6 24.04 -21.15 3.52
N TYR A 7 23.69 -21.20 2.22
CA TYR A 7 24.66 -21.00 1.13
C TYR A 7 25.06 -19.54 0.97
N PHE A 8 24.14 -18.59 1.14
CA PHE A 8 24.44 -17.17 1.08
C PHE A 8 25.32 -16.72 2.24
N VAL A 9 24.99 -17.16 3.47
CA VAL A 9 25.81 -16.87 4.67
C VAL A 9 27.18 -17.54 4.54
N ARG A 10 27.28 -18.75 4.02
CA ARG A 10 28.54 -19.45 3.80
C ARG A 10 29.37 -18.79 2.70
N TRP A 11 28.75 -18.33 1.62
CA TRP A 11 29.43 -17.56 0.57
C TRP A 11 29.97 -16.22 1.10
N VAL A 12 29.21 -15.49 1.90
CA VAL A 12 29.65 -14.25 2.55
C VAL A 12 30.79 -14.51 3.53
N VAL A 13 30.76 -15.62 4.29
CA VAL A 13 31.82 -16.01 5.22
C VAL A 13 33.08 -16.47 4.48
N ASP A 14 32.96 -17.20 3.38
CA ASP A 14 34.13 -17.67 2.60
C ASP A 14 34.74 -16.52 1.77
N PHE A 15 33.93 -15.56 1.29
CA PHE A 15 34.42 -14.35 0.62
C PHE A 15 35.17 -13.41 1.58
N ASN A 16 34.84 -13.45 2.88
CA ASN A 16 35.46 -12.64 3.94
C ASN A 16 36.86 -13.12 4.36
N ARG A 17 37.35 -14.25 3.84
CA ARG A 17 38.66 -14.78 4.26
C ARG A 17 39.83 -14.08 3.61
N ASP A 18 39.61 -13.35 2.48
CA ASP A 18 40.70 -12.79 1.66
C ASP A 18 40.68 -11.27 1.43
N SER A 19 39.77 -10.52 2.05
CA SER A 19 39.72 -9.06 1.86
C SER A 19 39.74 -8.24 3.16
N SER A 20 40.45 -7.12 3.10
CA SER A 20 40.81 -6.25 4.23
C SER A 20 39.65 -5.84 5.18
N ASN A 21 39.94 -5.78 6.47
CA ASN A 21 39.02 -5.50 7.60
C ASN A 21 38.06 -4.29 7.44
N ALA A 22 38.38 -3.31 6.59
CA ALA A 22 37.54 -2.13 6.38
C ALA A 22 36.31 -2.38 5.50
N PHE A 23 36.48 -3.21 4.46
CA PHE A 23 35.38 -3.58 3.55
C PHE A 23 34.39 -4.55 4.23
N ASN A 24 34.91 -5.41 5.11
CA ASN A 24 34.12 -6.34 5.90
C ASN A 24 33.27 -5.65 6.96
N SER A 25 33.79 -4.61 7.59
CA SER A 25 33.03 -3.79 8.55
C SER A 25 31.89 -3.03 7.85
N PHE A 26 32.13 -2.52 6.64
CA PHE A 26 31.11 -1.81 5.85
C PHE A 26 29.99 -2.76 5.39
N LEU A 27 30.33 -3.92 4.85
CA LEU A 27 29.34 -4.95 4.43
C LEU A 27 28.57 -5.53 5.61
N PHE A 28 29.27 -5.84 6.71
CA PHE A 28 28.64 -6.42 7.91
C PHE A 28 27.69 -5.41 8.57
N ASN A 29 28.05 -4.15 8.65
CA ASN A 29 27.19 -3.09 9.15
C ASN A 29 26.02 -2.79 8.21
N HIS A 30 26.17 -2.91 6.87
CA HIS A 30 25.08 -2.76 5.91
C HIS A 30 24.13 -3.98 5.90
N VAL A 31 24.67 -5.19 6.06
CA VAL A 31 23.84 -6.42 6.14
C VAL A 31 23.08 -6.47 7.47
N ILE A 32 23.68 -6.04 8.59
CA ILE A 32 22.97 -5.93 9.88
C ILE A 32 21.92 -4.82 9.80
N ALA A 33 22.21 -3.69 9.15
CA ALA A 33 21.23 -2.62 8.95
C ALA A 33 20.03 -3.02 8.04
N LEU A 34 20.17 -4.11 7.25
CA LEU A 34 19.08 -4.69 6.46
C LEU A 34 18.12 -5.56 7.29
N PHE A 35 18.52 -5.98 8.49
CA PHE A 35 17.73 -6.83 9.40
C PHE A 35 17.26 -6.12 10.66
N ASP A 36 17.61 -4.84 10.83
CA ASP A 36 17.19 -4.08 12.02
C ASP A 36 15.92 -3.30 11.69
N MET A 37 14.90 -3.48 12.53
CA MET A 37 13.67 -2.69 12.42
C MET A 37 14.01 -1.22 12.43
N ARG A 38 13.35 -0.46 11.53
CA ARG A 38 13.64 0.96 11.40
C ARG A 38 13.32 1.69 12.69
N THR A 39 14.36 1.98 13.46
CA THR A 39 14.29 2.92 14.57
C THR A 39 14.54 4.32 14.05
N THR A 40 13.60 5.22 14.22
CA THR A 40 13.71 6.61 13.76
C THR A 40 13.36 7.57 14.88
N GLN A 41 13.99 8.74 14.87
CA GLN A 41 13.60 9.85 15.74
C GLN A 41 12.52 10.66 15.00
N ILE A 42 11.35 10.79 15.61
CA ILE A 42 10.25 11.60 15.08
C ILE A 42 9.88 12.64 16.14
N GLY A 43 10.19 13.89 15.87
CA GLY A 43 10.12 14.94 16.89
C GLY A 43 10.99 14.59 18.12
N LYS A 44 10.36 14.53 19.29
CA LYS A 44 11.04 14.18 20.55
C LYS A 44 11.03 12.68 20.89
N TYR A 45 10.33 11.85 20.10
CA TYR A 45 10.12 10.44 20.41
C TYR A 45 11.04 9.53 19.60
N LYS A 46 11.53 8.46 20.25
CA LYS A 46 12.19 7.34 19.58
C LYS A 46 11.13 6.33 19.17
N VAL A 47 10.94 6.12 17.86
CA VAL A 47 9.87 5.31 17.29
C VAL A 47 10.46 4.10 16.57
N GLU A 48 9.97 2.90 16.90
CA GLU A 48 10.21 1.70 16.10
C GLU A 48 9.02 1.45 15.20
N ILE A 49 9.27 1.19 13.92
CA ILE A 49 8.25 1.03 12.88
C ILE A 49 8.43 -0.33 12.22
N TYR A 50 7.33 -1.05 12.02
CA TYR A 50 7.33 -2.22 11.14
C TYR A 50 7.56 -1.79 9.71
N ASP A 51 8.65 -2.20 9.10
CA ASP A 51 9.03 -1.80 7.75
C ASP A 51 9.43 -2.97 6.85
N ALA A 52 9.32 -4.22 7.34
CA ALA A 52 9.61 -5.44 6.62
C ALA A 52 8.45 -6.44 6.71
N ILE A 53 8.18 -7.16 5.62
CA ILE A 53 7.08 -8.14 5.55
C ILE A 53 7.30 -9.37 6.45
N GLU A 54 8.55 -9.61 6.85
CA GLU A 54 8.93 -10.70 7.75
C GLU A 54 8.43 -10.49 9.18
N ASP A 55 8.41 -9.24 9.64
CA ASP A 55 8.07 -8.88 11.02
C ASP A 55 6.69 -8.24 11.16
N LEU A 56 6.13 -7.70 10.06
CA LEU A 56 4.86 -7.00 10.07
C LEU A 56 3.69 -7.98 10.26
N PRO A 57 2.93 -7.90 11.37
CA PRO A 57 1.77 -8.76 11.59
C PRO A 57 0.69 -8.52 10.54
N MET A 58 0.10 -9.59 10.01
CA MET A 58 -0.89 -9.51 8.94
C MET A 58 -2.12 -8.67 9.30
N GLN A 59 -2.57 -8.68 10.56
CA GLN A 59 -3.67 -7.82 11.03
C GLN A 59 -3.32 -6.34 10.94
N ARG A 60 -2.06 -5.96 11.25
CA ARG A 60 -1.59 -4.58 11.09
C ARG A 60 -1.52 -4.19 9.63
N PHE A 61 -0.96 -5.06 8.80
CA PHE A 61 -0.87 -4.83 7.37
C PHE A 61 -2.25 -4.67 6.71
N HIS A 62 -3.23 -5.49 7.11
CA HIS A 62 -4.61 -5.34 6.66
C HIS A 62 -5.19 -3.96 7.05
N LYS A 63 -5.05 -3.56 8.32
CA LYS A 63 -5.54 -2.27 8.80
C LYS A 63 -4.78 -1.10 8.15
N TYR A 64 -3.48 -1.21 7.97
CA TYR A 64 -2.66 -0.25 7.25
C TYR A 64 -3.17 -0.03 5.82
N ASN A 65 -3.37 -1.12 5.06
CA ASN A 65 -3.90 -1.03 3.70
C ASN A 65 -5.32 -0.45 3.66
N LYS A 66 -6.15 -0.74 4.66
CA LYS A 66 -7.47 -0.13 4.80
C LYS A 66 -7.37 1.39 4.96
N MET A 67 -6.47 1.89 5.82
CA MET A 67 -6.26 3.34 5.98
C MET A 67 -5.73 3.98 4.70
N LEU A 68 -4.79 3.33 3.99
CA LEU A 68 -4.32 3.80 2.69
C LEU A 68 -5.43 3.80 1.62
N LEU A 69 -6.33 2.82 1.64
CA LEU A 69 -7.49 2.77 0.75
C LEU A 69 -8.43 3.97 0.97
N VAL A 70 -8.69 4.32 2.24
CA VAL A 70 -9.49 5.49 2.62
C VAL A 70 -8.77 6.78 2.23
N ASP A 71 -7.46 6.91 2.51
CA ASP A 71 -6.66 8.06 2.13
C ASP A 71 -6.66 8.29 0.61
N ALA A 72 -6.44 7.24 -0.18
CA ALA A 72 -6.44 7.33 -1.63
C ALA A 72 -7.82 7.66 -2.24
N GLY A 73 -8.90 7.21 -1.59
CA GLY A 73 -10.26 7.37 -2.09
C GLY A 73 -10.97 8.62 -1.60
N ILE A 74 -10.68 9.07 -0.38
CA ILE A 74 -11.32 10.24 0.23
C ILE A 74 -10.29 11.35 0.47
N GLY A 75 -9.13 11.01 1.04
CA GLY A 75 -8.13 11.98 1.48
C GLY A 75 -8.57 12.80 2.70
N SER A 76 -7.74 13.75 3.13
CA SER A 76 -8.00 14.53 4.34
C SER A 76 -7.46 15.98 4.27
N ASP A 77 -7.24 16.51 3.08
CA ASP A 77 -6.77 17.88 2.88
C ASP A 77 -7.55 18.61 1.75
N LEU A 78 -7.26 19.91 1.57
CA LEU A 78 -7.91 20.73 0.56
C LEU A 78 -7.52 20.34 -0.87
N ALA A 79 -6.33 19.78 -1.10
CA ALA A 79 -5.93 19.31 -2.42
C ALA A 79 -6.74 18.08 -2.82
N ASP A 80 -7.05 17.21 -1.86
CA ASP A 80 -7.96 16.07 -2.07
C ASP A 80 -9.38 16.55 -2.37
N PHE A 81 -9.85 17.58 -1.65
CA PHE A 81 -11.16 18.22 -1.89
C PHE A 81 -11.27 18.74 -3.33
N ASP A 82 -10.28 19.52 -3.78
CA ASP A 82 -10.25 20.05 -5.15
C ASP A 82 -10.22 18.94 -6.20
N ARG A 83 -9.46 17.87 -5.94
CA ARG A 83 -9.42 16.67 -6.79
C ARG A 83 -10.80 16.02 -6.94
N HIS A 84 -11.60 15.94 -5.88
CA HIS A 84 -12.97 15.40 -5.95
C HIS A 84 -13.89 16.29 -6.78
N ILE A 85 -13.78 17.61 -6.66
CA ILE A 85 -14.54 18.54 -7.50
C ILE A 85 -14.20 18.34 -8.97
N GLU A 86 -12.91 18.31 -9.32
CA GLU A 86 -12.45 18.12 -10.70
C GLU A 86 -12.99 16.82 -11.29
N LYS A 87 -12.87 15.71 -10.54
CA LYS A 87 -13.38 14.39 -10.98
C LYS A 87 -14.91 14.40 -11.12
N ALA A 88 -15.64 14.98 -10.16
CA ALA A 88 -17.09 15.09 -10.23
C ALA A 88 -17.54 15.86 -11.48
N MET A 89 -16.86 16.96 -11.80
CA MET A 89 -17.11 17.75 -13.01
C MET A 89 -16.85 16.94 -14.30
N LEU A 90 -15.75 16.15 -14.33
CA LEU A 90 -15.43 15.28 -15.47
C LEU A 90 -16.46 14.18 -15.65
N TYR A 91 -16.88 13.50 -14.59
CA TYR A 91 -17.93 12.47 -14.66
C TYR A 91 -19.27 13.07 -15.08
N ALA A 92 -19.65 14.25 -14.57
CA ALA A 92 -20.90 14.93 -14.94
C ALA A 92 -20.96 15.29 -16.45
N LYS A 93 -19.82 15.63 -17.05
CA LYS A 93 -19.71 15.92 -18.50
C LYS A 93 -19.59 14.65 -19.36
N GLY A 94 -19.20 13.55 -18.75
CA GLY A 94 -18.90 12.30 -19.46
C GLY A 94 -20.10 11.37 -19.66
N LYS A 95 -19.79 10.11 -19.96
CA LYS A 95 -20.80 9.05 -20.20
C LYS A 95 -21.31 8.39 -18.92
N THR A 96 -20.78 8.75 -17.76
CA THR A 96 -21.06 8.10 -16.46
C THR A 96 -21.37 9.15 -15.39
N PRO A 97 -22.41 10.01 -15.59
CA PRO A 97 -22.74 11.09 -14.66
C PRO A 97 -23.13 10.59 -13.26
N GLU A 98 -23.57 9.34 -13.13
CA GLU A 98 -23.86 8.70 -11.84
C GLU A 98 -22.62 8.61 -10.94
N LEU A 99 -21.42 8.53 -11.51
CA LEU A 99 -20.18 8.51 -10.75
C LEU A 99 -19.82 9.86 -10.14
N ALA A 100 -20.36 10.96 -10.68
CA ALA A 100 -20.23 12.28 -10.08
C ALA A 100 -20.85 12.31 -8.67
N ALA A 101 -21.99 11.63 -8.45
CA ALA A 101 -22.62 11.56 -7.14
C ALA A 101 -21.73 10.83 -6.12
N VAL A 102 -20.98 9.81 -6.54
CA VAL A 102 -20.03 9.11 -5.67
C VAL A 102 -18.86 10.04 -5.27
N GLU A 103 -18.31 10.80 -6.23
CA GLU A 103 -17.24 11.77 -5.92
C GLU A 103 -17.72 12.88 -4.99
N LEU A 104 -18.96 13.39 -5.15
CA LEU A 104 -19.53 14.37 -4.24
C LEU A 104 -19.72 13.81 -2.82
N GLU A 105 -20.09 12.54 -2.67
CA GLU A 105 -20.17 11.89 -1.37
C GLU A 105 -18.78 11.70 -0.74
N ASN A 106 -17.77 11.30 -1.53
CA ASN A 106 -16.38 11.23 -1.08
C ASN A 106 -15.85 12.61 -0.66
N MET A 107 -16.18 13.66 -1.40
CA MET A 107 -15.87 15.05 -1.04
C MET A 107 -16.50 15.43 0.31
N ARG A 108 -17.74 15.02 0.58
CA ARG A 108 -18.40 15.25 1.86
C ARG A 108 -17.65 14.55 3.01
N GLN A 109 -17.18 13.32 2.80
CA GLN A 109 -16.36 12.60 3.77
C GLN A 109 -14.99 13.27 3.97
N ASN A 110 -14.37 13.78 2.91
CA ASN A 110 -13.13 14.55 2.99
C ASN A 110 -13.30 15.80 3.87
N VAL A 111 -14.38 16.56 3.69
CA VAL A 111 -14.71 17.71 4.56
C VAL A 111 -14.83 17.29 6.02
N TYR A 112 -15.47 16.14 6.29
CA TYR A 112 -15.56 15.62 7.64
C TYR A 112 -14.17 15.34 8.25
N PHE A 113 -13.25 14.72 7.49
CA PHE A 113 -11.89 14.48 7.95
C PHE A 113 -11.11 15.78 8.20
N ILE A 114 -11.23 16.77 7.31
CA ILE A 114 -10.62 18.08 7.50
C ILE A 114 -11.14 18.74 8.80
N GLN A 115 -12.45 18.73 9.02
CA GLN A 115 -13.07 19.36 10.19
C GLN A 115 -12.77 18.65 11.50
N SER A 116 -12.70 17.32 11.47
CA SER A 116 -12.39 16.50 12.66
C SER A 116 -10.90 16.44 12.99
N GLY A 117 -10.03 16.87 12.07
CA GLY A 117 -8.58 16.74 12.22
C GLY A 117 -8.09 15.29 12.12
N ILE A 118 -8.94 14.37 11.64
CA ILE A 118 -8.58 12.96 11.44
C ILE A 118 -7.92 12.84 10.06
N SER A 119 -6.73 12.24 10.01
CA SER A 119 -6.03 11.95 8.76
C SER A 119 -5.86 10.45 8.60
N PRO A 120 -6.52 9.80 7.62
CA PRO A 120 -6.33 8.38 7.34
C PRO A 120 -4.86 8.03 7.08
N ARG A 121 -4.10 8.94 6.45
CA ARG A 121 -2.66 8.80 6.24
C ARG A 121 -1.87 8.75 7.55
N CYS A 122 -2.18 9.64 8.50
CA CYS A 122 -1.57 9.61 9.82
C CYS A 122 -1.98 8.38 10.63
N LEU A 123 -3.22 7.92 10.47
CA LEU A 123 -3.68 6.65 11.07
C LEU A 123 -2.94 5.45 10.45
N ALA A 124 -2.68 5.44 9.13
CA ALA A 124 -1.85 4.42 8.50
C ALA A 124 -0.44 4.37 9.11
N PHE A 125 0.17 5.54 9.37
CA PHE A 125 1.43 5.60 10.09
C PHE A 125 1.32 5.00 11.51
N ALA A 126 0.30 5.40 12.28
CA ALA A 126 0.10 4.91 13.64
C ALA A 126 -0.05 3.38 13.70
N VAL A 127 -0.67 2.77 12.69
CA VAL A 127 -0.80 1.30 12.57
C VAL A 127 0.57 0.63 12.43
N LEU A 128 1.54 1.26 11.75
CA LEU A 128 2.88 0.70 11.57
C LEU A 128 3.80 0.92 12.78
N VAL A 129 3.44 1.79 13.71
CA VAL A 129 4.23 2.03 14.92
C VAL A 129 4.21 0.79 15.81
N LYS A 130 5.39 0.20 16.05
CA LYS A 130 5.60 -0.93 16.95
C LYS A 130 5.78 -0.47 18.38
N SER A 131 6.68 0.48 18.61
CA SER A 131 6.95 1.05 19.94
C SER A 131 7.25 2.54 19.87
N ILE A 132 6.96 3.24 20.98
CA ILE A 132 7.33 4.64 21.21
C ILE A 132 8.09 4.68 22.52
N ASP A 133 9.33 5.17 22.50
CA ASP A 133 10.26 5.22 23.65
C ASP A 133 10.36 3.86 24.37
N GLY A 134 10.36 2.76 23.59
CA GLY A 134 10.44 1.38 24.10
C GLY A 134 9.11 0.82 24.64
N LYS A 135 8.00 1.57 24.60
CA LYS A 135 6.67 1.09 24.98
C LYS A 135 5.93 0.56 23.75
N GLU A 136 5.64 -0.72 23.75
CA GLU A 136 4.89 -1.37 22.66
C GLU A 136 3.49 -0.80 22.49
N GLN A 137 3.05 -0.70 21.21
CA GLN A 137 1.75 -0.20 20.79
C GLN A 137 0.96 -1.36 20.18
N ASN A 138 0.32 -2.19 21.01
CA ASN A 138 -0.37 -3.40 20.57
C ASN A 138 -1.87 -3.20 20.30
N ASP A 139 -2.46 -2.12 20.84
CA ASP A 139 -3.86 -1.79 20.60
C ASP A 139 -4.04 -1.11 19.24
N LEU A 140 -4.85 -1.72 18.39
CA LEU A 140 -5.20 -1.22 17.06
C LEU A 140 -6.60 -0.62 17.01
N SER A 141 -7.24 -0.34 18.15
CA SER A 141 -8.51 0.40 18.18
C SER A 141 -8.33 1.81 17.60
N ASP A 142 -9.40 2.37 17.07
CA ASP A 142 -9.33 3.68 16.43
C ASP A 142 -8.93 4.77 17.44
N ASP A 143 -9.38 4.64 18.69
CA ASP A 143 -9.01 5.56 19.77
C ASP A 143 -7.50 5.46 20.11
N ALA A 144 -6.95 4.24 20.17
CA ALA A 144 -5.52 4.04 20.44
C ALA A 144 -4.66 4.61 19.30
N LEU A 145 -5.05 4.38 18.05
CA LEU A 145 -4.36 4.93 16.89
C LEU A 145 -4.43 6.46 16.84
N GLN A 146 -5.60 7.04 17.15
CA GLN A 146 -5.76 8.49 17.23
C GLN A 146 -4.90 9.09 18.35
N ASN A 147 -4.76 8.41 19.48
CA ASN A 147 -3.85 8.83 20.55
C ASN A 147 -2.39 8.85 20.08
N ILE A 148 -1.95 7.85 19.31
CA ILE A 148 -0.62 7.84 18.71
C ILE A 148 -0.46 9.04 17.76
N VAL A 149 -1.42 9.32 16.89
CA VAL A 149 -1.40 10.50 16.01
C VAL A 149 -1.30 11.79 16.81
N ASN A 150 -2.06 11.92 17.87
CA ASN A 150 -2.06 13.12 18.75
C ASN A 150 -0.72 13.35 19.43
N MET A 151 0.05 12.28 19.76
CA MET A 151 1.40 12.42 20.30
C MET A 151 2.36 13.11 19.33
N PHE A 152 2.11 13.00 18.03
CA PHE A 152 2.91 13.61 16.96
C PHE A 152 2.31 14.90 16.41
N SER A 153 1.35 15.53 17.10
CA SER A 153 0.70 16.78 16.66
C SER A 153 1.67 17.94 16.43
N ASP A 154 2.79 17.97 17.16
CA ASP A 154 3.83 18.98 17.03
C ASP A 154 4.83 18.70 15.89
N VAL A 155 4.71 17.53 15.22
CA VAL A 155 5.60 17.12 14.14
C VAL A 155 5.01 17.54 12.79
N PRO A 156 5.81 18.13 11.89
CA PRO A 156 5.32 18.46 10.56
C PRO A 156 4.79 17.23 9.82
N ILE A 157 3.59 17.31 9.26
CA ILE A 157 2.94 16.22 8.50
C ILE A 157 3.86 15.66 7.42
N LYS A 158 4.68 16.51 6.78
CA LYS A 158 5.66 16.10 5.75
C LYS A 158 6.67 15.07 6.26
N GLU A 159 7.08 15.17 7.52
CA GLU A 159 8.03 14.22 8.13
C GLU A 159 7.37 12.85 8.33
N ILE A 160 6.13 12.84 8.82
CA ILE A 160 5.33 11.62 8.97
C ILE A 160 5.07 10.99 7.60
N THR A 161 4.64 11.79 6.62
CA THR A 161 4.35 11.33 5.25
C THR A 161 5.57 10.72 4.59
N ALA A 162 6.75 11.35 4.70
CA ALA A 162 7.99 10.82 4.14
C ALA A 162 8.37 9.44 4.73
N ASN A 163 8.12 9.26 6.03
CA ASN A 163 8.32 7.95 6.67
C ASN A 163 7.35 6.89 6.12
N ILE A 164 6.06 7.23 5.96
CA ILE A 164 5.05 6.33 5.39
C ILE A 164 5.43 5.92 3.98
N GLU A 165 5.80 6.87 3.12
CA GLU A 165 6.17 6.61 1.72
C GLU A 165 7.40 5.70 1.62
N ALA A 166 8.42 5.93 2.46
CA ALA A 166 9.60 5.09 2.48
C ALA A 166 9.29 3.65 2.92
N VAL A 167 8.47 3.49 3.97
CA VAL A 167 8.03 2.16 4.45
C VAL A 167 7.14 1.49 3.42
N LYS A 168 6.18 2.21 2.85
CA LYS A 168 5.30 1.70 1.80
C LYS A 168 6.10 1.16 0.63
N LYS A 169 7.04 1.96 0.13
CA LYS A 169 7.91 1.54 -0.98
C LYS A 169 8.68 0.26 -0.65
N LYS A 170 9.27 0.17 0.55
CA LYS A 170 10.03 -1.02 0.97
C LYS A 170 9.13 -2.26 1.02
N ILE A 171 7.95 -2.16 1.63
CA ILE A 171 6.98 -3.26 1.71
C ILE A 171 6.52 -3.68 0.30
N ASP A 172 6.18 -2.72 -0.57
CA ASP A 172 5.75 -2.99 -1.95
C ASP A 172 6.87 -3.67 -2.75
N ASP A 173 8.12 -3.20 -2.64
CA ASP A 173 9.30 -3.77 -3.31
C ASP A 173 9.57 -5.21 -2.81
N GLU A 174 9.48 -5.46 -1.48
CA GLU A 174 9.62 -6.79 -0.90
C GLU A 174 8.51 -7.74 -1.37
N LEU A 175 7.24 -7.31 -1.33
CA LEU A 175 6.12 -8.11 -1.81
C LEU A 175 6.26 -8.46 -3.29
N GLN A 176 6.66 -7.51 -4.13
CA GLN A 176 6.88 -7.77 -5.56
C GLN A 176 8.05 -8.72 -5.80
N MET A 177 9.12 -8.61 -5.02
CA MET A 177 10.29 -9.48 -5.12
C MET A 177 9.99 -10.92 -4.70
N TYR A 178 9.27 -11.12 -3.58
CA TYR A 178 8.94 -12.44 -3.06
C TYR A 178 7.77 -13.10 -3.80
N PHE A 179 6.78 -12.31 -4.25
CA PHE A 179 5.51 -12.79 -4.82
C PHE A 179 5.17 -12.12 -6.16
N PRO A 180 6.07 -12.14 -7.17
CA PRO A 180 5.87 -11.40 -8.42
C PRO A 180 4.56 -11.75 -9.13
N ARG A 181 4.14 -13.02 -9.06
CA ARG A 181 2.90 -13.51 -9.72
C ARG A 181 1.61 -12.91 -9.16
N LEU A 182 1.62 -12.40 -7.92
CA LEU A 182 0.44 -11.80 -7.31
C LEU A 182 0.24 -10.33 -7.74
N PHE A 183 1.27 -9.72 -8.32
CA PHE A 183 1.30 -8.32 -8.72
C PHE A 183 1.37 -8.12 -10.24
N GLU A 184 1.33 -9.21 -11.04
CA GLU A 184 1.21 -9.15 -12.50
C GLU A 184 -0.22 -8.80 -12.89
N ASP A 185 -0.55 -7.51 -12.98
CA ASP A 185 -1.83 -7.03 -13.47
C ASP A 185 -1.66 -6.32 -14.81
N SER A 186 -2.25 -6.89 -15.87
CA SER A 186 -2.20 -6.32 -17.23
C SER A 186 -2.92 -4.96 -17.32
N THR A 187 -3.94 -4.74 -16.50
CA THR A 187 -4.71 -3.49 -16.50
C THR A 187 -3.89 -2.31 -15.99
N ILE A 188 -2.96 -2.55 -15.07
CA ILE A 188 -2.03 -1.54 -14.55
C ILE A 188 -1.10 -1.06 -15.68
N LYS A 189 -0.62 -1.98 -16.53
CA LYS A 189 0.25 -1.63 -17.66
C LYS A 189 -0.51 -0.76 -18.68
N GLU A 190 -1.72 -1.14 -19.05
CA GLU A 190 -2.57 -0.38 -19.97
C GLU A 190 -2.84 1.04 -19.45
N TYR A 191 -3.15 1.17 -18.15
CA TYR A 191 -3.32 2.46 -17.50
C TYR A 191 -2.07 3.35 -17.62
N PHE A 192 -0.89 2.82 -17.33
CA PHE A 192 0.35 3.60 -17.42
C PHE A 192 0.75 3.94 -18.86
N ASP A 193 0.44 3.08 -19.83
CA ASP A 193 0.69 3.36 -21.24
C ASP A 193 -0.20 4.53 -21.72
N GLU A 194 -1.50 4.56 -21.35
CA GLU A 194 -2.39 5.68 -21.66
C GLU A 194 -2.01 6.96 -20.90
N LEU A 195 -1.61 6.87 -19.64
CA LEU A 195 -1.11 8.01 -18.87
C LEU A 195 0.13 8.63 -19.53
N ARG A 196 1.09 7.80 -19.96
CA ARG A 196 2.28 8.24 -20.69
C ARG A 196 1.91 8.94 -22.01
N ARG A 197 0.99 8.36 -22.76
CA ARG A 197 0.51 8.93 -24.02
C ARG A 197 -0.10 10.31 -23.81
N ARG A 198 -0.97 10.45 -22.80
CA ARG A 198 -1.55 11.75 -22.42
C ARG A 198 -0.46 12.77 -22.05
N THR A 199 0.49 12.37 -21.22
CA THR A 199 1.59 13.25 -20.79
C THR A 199 2.43 13.74 -21.96
N LEU A 200 2.76 12.88 -22.92
CA LEU A 200 3.50 13.27 -24.12
C LEU A 200 2.73 14.26 -24.99
N LEU A 201 1.40 14.10 -25.15
CA LEU A 201 0.55 15.06 -25.87
C LEU A 201 0.47 16.41 -25.18
N VAL A 202 0.39 16.44 -23.84
CA VAL A 202 0.41 17.69 -23.06
C VAL A 202 1.75 18.41 -23.23
N LEU A 203 2.87 17.69 -23.12
CA LEU A 203 4.21 18.24 -23.33
C LEU A 203 4.39 18.77 -24.77
N ASP A 204 3.91 18.03 -25.77
CA ASP A 204 3.95 18.47 -27.17
C ASP A 204 3.10 19.75 -27.39
N SER A 205 1.94 19.87 -26.74
CA SER A 205 1.13 21.08 -26.76
C SER A 205 1.83 22.29 -26.15
N ILE A 206 2.58 22.08 -25.06
CA ILE A 206 3.36 23.14 -24.42
C ILE A 206 4.51 23.60 -25.31
N VAL A 207 5.23 22.67 -25.95
CA VAL A 207 6.43 22.98 -26.75
C VAL A 207 6.08 23.50 -28.14
N ASN A 208 5.13 22.86 -28.83
CA ASN A 208 4.82 23.09 -30.26
C ASN A 208 3.50 23.85 -30.48
N GLY A 209 2.86 24.29 -29.40
CA GLY A 209 1.58 24.98 -29.46
C GLY A 209 0.38 24.03 -29.37
N GLU A 210 -0.69 24.56 -28.79
CA GLU A 210 -1.96 23.88 -28.63
C GLU A 210 -2.74 23.93 -29.97
N THR A 211 -3.34 22.78 -30.35
CA THR A 211 -4.26 22.69 -31.49
C THR A 211 -5.56 22.04 -31.05
N PRO A 212 -6.69 22.34 -31.73
CA PRO A 212 -7.99 21.70 -31.37
C PRO A 212 -7.92 20.17 -31.36
N GLU A 213 -7.19 19.58 -32.30
CA GLU A 213 -7.04 18.13 -32.43
C GLU A 213 -6.28 17.52 -31.24
N LYS A 214 -5.21 18.22 -30.77
CA LYS A 214 -4.47 17.79 -29.57
C LYS A 214 -5.33 17.88 -28.31
N THR A 215 -6.07 18.95 -28.16
CA THR A 215 -6.98 19.16 -27.04
C THR A 215 -8.04 18.06 -27.00
N GLU A 216 -8.68 17.73 -28.13
CA GLU A 216 -9.64 16.63 -28.22
C GLU A 216 -9.03 15.28 -27.87
N GLN A 217 -7.81 14.99 -28.34
CA GLN A 217 -7.12 13.74 -27.99
C GLN A 217 -6.77 13.66 -26.50
N ILE A 218 -6.30 14.77 -25.88
CA ILE A 218 -6.02 14.83 -24.44
C ILE A 218 -7.30 14.60 -23.64
N GLU A 219 -8.42 15.24 -24.02
CA GLU A 219 -9.72 15.04 -23.38
C GLU A 219 -10.19 13.58 -23.50
N LYS A 220 -10.10 13.00 -24.69
CA LYS A 220 -10.49 11.60 -24.93
C LYS A 220 -9.69 10.64 -24.01
N ILE A 221 -8.35 10.76 -24.00
CA ILE A 221 -7.51 9.89 -23.15
C ILE A 221 -7.80 10.15 -21.66
N THR A 222 -8.05 11.40 -21.26
CA THR A 222 -8.43 11.75 -19.89
C THR A 222 -9.71 11.01 -19.49
N MET A 223 -10.71 10.97 -20.37
CA MET A 223 -11.96 10.23 -20.12
C MET A 223 -11.76 8.71 -20.10
N GLU A 224 -10.85 8.17 -20.92
CA GLU A 224 -10.48 6.76 -20.87
C GLU A 224 -9.78 6.42 -19.56
N LEU A 225 -8.84 7.25 -19.10
CA LEU A 225 -8.14 7.07 -17.81
C LEU A 225 -9.11 7.07 -16.60
N LEU A 226 -10.21 7.82 -16.65
CA LEU A 226 -11.23 7.79 -15.61
C LEU A 226 -11.92 6.43 -15.50
N THR A 227 -11.97 5.62 -16.57
CA THR A 227 -12.58 4.28 -16.53
C THR A 227 -11.77 3.28 -15.71
N TYR A 228 -10.45 3.45 -15.64
CA TYR A 228 -9.55 2.63 -14.82
C TYR A 228 -9.64 2.99 -13.33
N ASN A 229 -9.87 4.27 -13.02
CA ASN A 229 -9.91 4.81 -11.66
C ASN A 229 -11.31 5.29 -11.26
N LYS A 230 -12.32 4.42 -11.42
CA LYS A 230 -13.67 4.74 -10.97
C LYS A 230 -13.69 5.07 -9.47
N PRO A 231 -14.50 6.06 -9.06
CA PRO A 231 -14.62 6.40 -7.65
C PRO A 231 -15.16 5.21 -6.86
N LYS A 232 -14.55 4.98 -5.71
CA LYS A 232 -14.97 3.92 -4.80
C LYS A 232 -15.99 4.49 -3.83
N VAL A 233 -16.99 3.68 -3.47
CA VAL A 233 -17.99 4.03 -2.47
C VAL A 233 -17.45 3.74 -1.09
N PHE A 234 -17.50 4.71 -0.18
CA PHE A 234 -17.04 4.56 1.22
C PHE A 234 -18.18 4.65 2.24
N THR A 235 -19.42 4.75 1.79
CA THR A 235 -20.60 4.84 2.66
C THR A 235 -21.59 3.72 2.39
N GLY A 236 -22.38 3.36 3.40
CA GLY A 236 -23.43 2.34 3.29
C GLY A 236 -22.92 0.91 3.22
N ALA A 237 -23.79 -0.01 2.79
CA ALA A 237 -23.54 -1.45 2.79
C ALA A 237 -22.48 -1.88 1.76
N ASP A 238 -22.31 -1.10 0.70
CA ASP A 238 -21.37 -1.35 -0.41
C ASP A 238 -20.03 -0.63 -0.21
N SER A 239 -19.76 -0.14 1.00
CA SER A 239 -18.52 0.52 1.34
C SER A 239 -17.30 -0.36 1.00
N MET A 240 -16.30 0.26 0.38
CA MET A 240 -15.03 -0.39 0.08
C MET A 240 -14.30 -0.88 1.33
N GLU A 241 -14.46 -0.20 2.46
CA GLU A 241 -13.90 -0.66 3.74
C GLU A 241 -14.51 -2.00 4.16
N ILE A 242 -15.85 -2.11 4.10
CA ILE A 242 -16.57 -3.36 4.40
C ILE A 242 -16.17 -4.46 3.43
N SER A 243 -16.05 -4.13 2.15
CA SER A 243 -15.61 -5.09 1.12
C SER A 243 -14.18 -5.57 1.38
N HIS A 244 -13.27 -4.67 1.74
CA HIS A 244 -11.87 -4.98 2.08
C HIS A 244 -11.79 -5.92 3.30
N ASP A 245 -12.55 -5.63 4.37
CA ASP A 245 -12.61 -6.47 5.56
C ASP A 245 -13.18 -7.86 5.24
N LYS A 246 -14.27 -7.93 4.47
CA LYS A 246 -14.88 -9.20 4.05
C LYS A 246 -13.94 -10.05 3.17
N GLN A 247 -13.16 -9.43 2.29
CA GLN A 247 -12.18 -10.15 1.48
C GLN A 247 -11.07 -10.74 2.34
N PHE A 248 -10.55 -9.99 3.28
CA PHE A 248 -9.55 -10.47 4.23
C PHE A 248 -10.07 -11.64 5.07
N GLU A 249 -11.29 -11.50 5.65
CA GLU A 249 -11.91 -12.58 6.42
C GLU A 249 -12.13 -13.84 5.59
N ARG A 250 -12.54 -13.71 4.32
CA ARG A 250 -12.69 -14.85 3.40
C ARG A 250 -11.35 -15.53 3.13
N MET A 251 -10.28 -14.77 2.90
CA MET A 251 -8.94 -15.35 2.70
C MET A 251 -8.46 -16.08 3.97
N CYS A 252 -8.64 -15.49 5.15
CA CYS A 252 -8.32 -16.14 6.41
C CYS A 252 -9.10 -17.45 6.59
N LEU A 253 -10.41 -17.43 6.28
CA LEU A 253 -11.25 -18.64 6.37
C LEU A 253 -10.77 -19.73 5.42
N LEU A 254 -10.46 -19.41 4.16
CA LEU A 254 -9.95 -20.35 3.18
C LEU A 254 -8.62 -20.98 3.63
N LEU A 255 -7.67 -20.16 4.08
CA LEU A 255 -6.38 -20.65 4.59
C LEU A 255 -6.58 -21.55 5.82
N SER A 256 -7.45 -21.16 6.76
CA SER A 256 -7.75 -21.97 7.95
C SER A 256 -8.34 -23.34 7.59
N GLN A 257 -9.24 -23.40 6.61
CA GLN A 257 -9.89 -24.63 6.18
C GLN A 257 -8.94 -25.60 5.46
N HIS A 258 -8.00 -25.06 4.66
CA HIS A 258 -7.11 -25.89 3.85
C HIS A 258 -5.81 -26.25 4.55
N LEU A 259 -5.32 -25.42 5.46
CA LEU A 259 -4.01 -25.57 6.10
C LEU A 259 -4.09 -25.82 7.61
N ASN A 260 -5.29 -25.76 8.20
CA ASN A 260 -5.53 -25.91 9.64
C ASN A 260 -4.65 -24.97 10.50
N VAL A 261 -4.61 -23.69 10.11
CA VAL A 261 -3.79 -22.63 10.72
C VAL A 261 -4.64 -21.44 11.14
N ASN A 262 -4.09 -20.53 11.92
CA ASN A 262 -4.70 -19.23 12.21
C ASN A 262 -3.97 -18.11 11.44
N PRO A 263 -4.41 -17.75 10.21
CA PRO A 263 -3.70 -16.79 9.36
C PRO A 263 -3.63 -15.39 9.94
N LYS A 264 -4.53 -15.03 10.87
CA LYS A 264 -4.54 -13.72 11.52
C LYS A 264 -3.33 -13.49 12.43
N GLN A 265 -2.65 -14.57 12.86
CA GLN A 265 -1.45 -14.51 13.69
C GLN A 265 -0.16 -14.48 12.87
N TYR A 266 -0.25 -14.64 11.55
CA TYR A 266 0.89 -14.67 10.66
C TYR A 266 1.47 -13.27 10.45
N THR A 267 2.77 -13.24 10.10
CA THR A 267 3.37 -12.09 9.44
C THR A 267 2.88 -12.01 7.99
N VAL A 268 3.14 -10.88 7.34
CA VAL A 268 2.78 -10.69 5.93
C VAL A 268 3.45 -11.75 5.06
N LEU A 269 4.75 -12.02 5.28
CA LEU A 269 5.49 -13.05 4.54
C LEU A 269 4.89 -14.44 4.71
N GLU A 270 4.58 -14.84 5.95
CA GLU A 270 3.97 -16.14 6.25
C GLU A 270 2.59 -16.29 5.60
N PHE A 271 1.77 -15.22 5.63
CA PHE A 271 0.45 -15.22 5.03
C PHE A 271 0.48 -15.44 3.52
N TYR A 272 1.33 -14.69 2.82
CA TYR A 272 1.44 -14.84 1.36
C TYR A 272 2.08 -16.16 0.94
N ASN A 273 3.05 -16.68 1.68
CA ASN A 273 3.59 -18.02 1.47
C ASN A 273 2.51 -19.10 1.62
N ALA A 274 1.67 -19.01 2.67
CA ALA A 274 0.55 -19.92 2.87
C ALA A 274 -0.48 -19.82 1.74
N PHE A 275 -0.74 -18.61 1.24
CA PHE A 275 -1.66 -18.36 0.14
C PHE A 275 -1.16 -18.97 -1.18
N GLU A 276 0.12 -18.77 -1.55
CA GLU A 276 0.71 -19.40 -2.73
C GLU A 276 0.68 -20.93 -2.65
N TYR A 277 1.06 -21.48 -1.51
CA TYR A 277 1.02 -22.93 -1.28
C TYR A 277 -0.40 -23.49 -1.45
N MET A 278 -1.41 -22.83 -0.89
CA MET A 278 -2.81 -23.21 -1.08
C MET A 278 -3.22 -23.18 -2.55
N GLN A 279 -2.84 -22.13 -3.29
CA GLN A 279 -3.14 -22.02 -4.71
C GLN A 279 -2.51 -23.18 -5.52
N GLU A 280 -1.27 -23.57 -5.21
CA GLU A 280 -0.59 -24.68 -5.87
C GLU A 280 -1.28 -26.01 -5.59
N MET A 281 -1.66 -26.26 -4.34
CA MET A 281 -2.43 -27.45 -3.97
C MET A 281 -3.76 -27.55 -4.75
N LEU A 282 -4.51 -26.45 -4.83
CA LEU A 282 -5.79 -26.43 -5.56
C LEU A 282 -5.59 -26.67 -7.06
N LYS A 283 -4.55 -26.10 -7.66
CA LYS A 283 -4.20 -26.36 -9.07
C LYS A 283 -3.85 -27.84 -9.33
N GLU A 284 -3.12 -28.47 -8.43
CA GLU A 284 -2.80 -29.89 -8.54
C GLU A 284 -4.02 -30.80 -8.39
N GLN A 285 -4.90 -30.49 -7.44
CA GLN A 285 -6.16 -31.23 -7.26
C GLN A 285 -7.06 -31.13 -8.50
N ALA A 286 -7.17 -29.93 -9.08
CA ALA A 286 -7.94 -29.71 -10.32
C ALA A 286 -7.36 -30.50 -11.52
N LYS A 287 -6.02 -30.62 -11.63
CA LYS A 287 -5.37 -31.46 -12.65
C LYS A 287 -5.64 -32.95 -12.46
N LYS A 288 -5.63 -33.44 -11.22
CA LYS A 288 -5.93 -34.85 -10.90
C LYS A 288 -7.40 -35.20 -11.16
N GLY A 289 -8.33 -34.27 -10.89
CA GLY A 289 -9.76 -34.45 -11.16
C GLY A 289 -10.13 -34.51 -12.64
N LYS A 290 -9.35 -33.85 -13.53
CA LYS A 290 -9.56 -33.90 -15.00
C LYS A 290 -8.99 -35.16 -15.66
N ARG A 291 -8.22 -35.97 -14.96
CA ARG A 291 -7.64 -37.23 -15.48
C ARG A 291 -8.46 -38.48 -15.14
N LYS A 292 -9.55 -38.33 -14.41
CA LYS A 292 -10.56 -39.35 -14.17
C LYS A 292 -11.78 -39.09 -15.06
#